data_05366da2b01f779492aa384a6186e44f
#
_entry.id   05366da2b01f779492aa384a6186e44f
#
_cell.length_a   1.000
_cell.length_b   1.000
_cell.length_c   1.000
_cell.angle_alpha   90.00
_cell.angle_beta   90.00
_cell.angle_gamma   90.00
#
_symmetry.space_group_name_H-M   'P 1'
#
loop_
_entity.id
_entity.type
_entity.pdbx_description
1 polymer ?
#
loop_
_entity_poly.entity_id
_entity_poly.type
_entity_poly.pdbx_seq_one_letter_code
_entity_poly.pdbx_strand_id
1 'polypeptide(L)'
;MHRSTFLTGSAAALAVRPPKAQTISVADLVYSFPGIIGIYCRTLAPEPPLVAVRASEQFAAASIIKLPIMLTVYRAYERKTATPNDYVTLLPGDITEGAPILGDAHSGQRWPIGTLVEAMIQYSDNIASNALISHFGFTAINATIRSAGMTGTLLARHFAGEVPPGRRNLNVTTPRDIGVLLYAIERGAHEGIPTVASPASCRAMVQLMLGQQYREMIPAGVPRHVPIANKTGELDTVRSDAAIVDPFSEDPYILVLLTRDLEYPGLAYDEIAAFAHRIDAAIVRMDR
;
A
#
# COMPACT_ATOMS: atom_id res chain seq x y z
N MET A 1 -5.73 8.65 78.34
CA MET A 1 -4.92 7.71 77.60
C MET A 1 -5.84 7.06 76.51
N HIS A 2 -5.84 7.62 75.27
CA HIS A 2 -6.61 7.06 74.19
C HIS A 2 -5.61 6.52 73.19
N ARG A 3 -5.66 5.21 72.91
CA ARG A 3 -4.89 4.55 71.89
C ARG A 3 -5.72 4.53 70.55
N SER A 4 -5.28 5.26 69.56
CA SER A 4 -5.80 5.16 68.20
C SER A 4 -5.11 4.00 67.44
N THR A 5 -5.92 3.07 67.00
CA THR A 5 -5.48 1.96 66.17
C THR A 5 -5.62 2.36 64.71
N PHE A 6 -4.49 2.46 63.97
CA PHE A 6 -4.49 2.67 62.54
C PHE A 6 -4.68 1.32 61.83
N LEU A 7 -5.77 1.20 61.08
CA LEU A 7 -6.01 0.10 60.16
C LEU A 7 -5.32 0.44 58.80
N THR A 8 -4.25 -0.25 58.50
CA THR A 8 -3.62 -0.21 57.19
C THR A 8 -4.38 -1.15 56.23
N GLY A 9 -5.21 -0.59 55.39
CA GLY A 9 -5.84 -1.31 54.29
C GLY A 9 -4.85 -1.52 53.15
N SER A 10 -4.46 -2.77 52.89
CA SER A 10 -3.67 -3.15 51.74
C SER A 10 -4.59 -3.20 50.51
N ALA A 11 -4.41 -2.24 49.58
CA ALA A 11 -5.06 -2.28 48.27
C ALA A 11 -4.35 -3.32 47.39
N ALA A 12 -4.98 -4.47 47.18
CA ALA A 12 -4.56 -5.43 46.20
C ALA A 12 -4.80 -4.86 44.80
N ALA A 13 -3.75 -4.47 44.09
CA ALA A 13 -3.81 -4.10 42.69
C ALA A 13 -4.20 -5.35 41.88
N LEU A 14 -5.42 -5.34 41.35
CA LEU A 14 -5.85 -6.31 40.34
C LEU A 14 -4.99 -6.07 39.09
N ALA A 15 -4.02 -6.94 38.88
CA ALA A 15 -3.28 -7.00 37.64
C ALA A 15 -4.25 -7.43 36.50
N VAL A 16 -4.71 -6.46 35.73
CA VAL A 16 -5.44 -6.73 34.48
C VAL A 16 -4.45 -7.41 33.55
N ARG A 17 -4.65 -8.71 33.35
CA ARG A 17 -3.89 -9.48 32.38
C ARG A 17 -4.27 -8.94 31.00
N PRO A 18 -3.31 -8.50 30.14
CA PRO A 18 -3.64 -8.08 28.79
C PRO A 18 -4.36 -9.24 28.07
N PRO A 19 -5.40 -8.97 27.28
CA PRO A 19 -6.08 -10.01 26.51
C PRO A 19 -5.05 -10.71 25.63
N LYS A 20 -5.04 -12.04 25.63
CA LYS A 20 -4.24 -12.85 24.69
C LYS A 20 -4.64 -12.42 23.30
N ALA A 21 -3.69 -11.89 22.53
CA ALA A 21 -3.88 -11.65 21.10
C ALA A 21 -4.49 -12.92 20.47
N GLN A 22 -5.75 -12.84 20.07
CA GLN A 22 -6.39 -13.93 19.33
C GLN A 22 -5.72 -13.99 17.98
N THR A 23 -4.90 -15.00 17.75
CA THR A 23 -4.31 -15.29 16.46
C THR A 23 -5.44 -15.48 15.45
N ILE A 24 -5.54 -14.58 14.48
CA ILE A 24 -6.51 -14.69 13.38
C ILE A 24 -6.18 -16.01 12.66
N SER A 25 -7.09 -16.98 12.67
CA SER A 25 -6.94 -18.17 11.85
C SER A 25 -7.19 -17.79 10.39
N VAL A 26 -6.11 -17.43 9.70
CA VAL A 26 -6.13 -17.07 8.27
C VAL A 26 -6.08 -18.33 7.40
N ALA A 27 -5.80 -19.49 8.00
CA ALA A 27 -5.56 -20.73 7.27
C ALA A 27 -6.76 -21.14 6.41
N ASP A 28 -7.97 -21.12 6.97
CA ASP A 28 -9.19 -21.51 6.25
C ASP A 28 -9.49 -20.57 5.08
N LEU A 29 -9.23 -19.27 5.26
CA LEU A 29 -9.41 -18.24 4.23
C LEU A 29 -8.44 -18.46 3.07
N VAL A 30 -7.16 -18.68 3.38
CA VAL A 30 -6.12 -18.92 2.38
C VAL A 30 -6.40 -20.22 1.60
N TYR A 31 -6.94 -21.24 2.27
CA TYR A 31 -7.26 -22.52 1.64
C TYR A 31 -8.43 -22.41 0.65
N SER A 32 -9.45 -21.60 0.96
CA SER A 32 -10.64 -21.42 0.10
C SER A 32 -10.46 -20.36 -0.98
N PHE A 33 -9.34 -19.63 -1.01
CA PHE A 33 -9.14 -18.56 -1.97
C PHE A 33 -8.96 -19.11 -3.41
N PRO A 34 -9.64 -18.53 -4.42
CA PRO A 34 -9.65 -19.05 -5.80
C PRO A 34 -8.36 -18.69 -6.58
N GLY A 35 -7.22 -19.02 -6.04
CA GLY A 35 -5.90 -18.72 -6.58
C GLY A 35 -4.85 -18.73 -5.49
N ILE A 36 -3.77 -18.01 -5.68
CA ILE A 36 -2.70 -17.86 -4.68
C ILE A 36 -2.74 -16.45 -4.11
N ILE A 37 -2.85 -16.33 -2.78
CA ILE A 37 -2.83 -15.05 -2.07
C ILE A 37 -1.60 -14.93 -1.17
N GLY A 38 -0.99 -13.76 -1.20
CA GLY A 38 0.02 -13.31 -0.25
C GLY A 38 -0.54 -12.19 0.61
N ILE A 39 -0.32 -12.25 1.93
CA ILE A 39 -0.89 -11.34 2.91
C ILE A 39 0.21 -10.76 3.79
N TYR A 40 0.13 -9.47 4.05
CA TYR A 40 0.89 -8.81 5.08
C TYR A 40 -0.01 -7.81 5.81
N CYS A 41 -0.15 -7.97 7.13
CA CYS A 41 -0.93 -7.08 7.96
C CYS A 41 -0.16 -6.73 9.24
N ARG A 42 -0.12 -5.43 9.60
CA ARG A 42 0.46 -4.95 10.85
C ARG A 42 -0.14 -3.62 11.29
N THR A 43 -0.10 -3.36 12.59
CA THR A 43 -0.33 -2.03 13.17
C THR A 43 0.95 -1.19 13.15
N LEU A 44 0.91 0.06 13.61
CA LEU A 44 2.12 0.88 13.80
C LEU A 44 2.95 0.48 15.02
N ALA A 45 2.41 -0.32 15.93
CA ALA A 45 3.15 -0.84 17.07
C ALA A 45 4.44 -1.57 16.61
N PRO A 46 5.51 -1.56 17.43
CA PRO A 46 6.78 -2.21 17.09
C PRO A 46 6.72 -3.75 17.06
N GLU A 47 5.55 -4.31 17.32
CA GLU A 47 5.27 -5.74 17.30
C GLU A 47 5.48 -6.37 15.92
N PRO A 48 5.70 -7.69 15.84
CA PRO A 48 5.73 -8.40 14.55
C PRO A 48 4.40 -8.25 13.81
N PRO A 49 4.37 -8.50 12.49
CA PRO A 49 3.11 -8.43 11.73
C PRO A 49 2.06 -9.37 12.32
N LEU A 50 0.81 -8.92 12.36
CA LEU A 50 -0.34 -9.70 12.82
C LEU A 50 -0.61 -10.90 11.91
N VAL A 51 -0.41 -10.69 10.60
CA VAL A 51 -0.56 -11.73 9.56
C VAL A 51 0.58 -11.60 8.56
N ALA A 52 1.22 -12.72 8.24
CA ALA A 52 2.26 -12.82 7.22
C ALA A 52 2.14 -14.18 6.50
N VAL A 53 1.43 -14.19 5.37
CA VAL A 53 1.27 -15.38 4.52
C VAL A 53 1.96 -15.13 3.20
N ARG A 54 2.88 -15.99 2.77
CA ARG A 54 3.70 -15.79 1.57
C ARG A 54 4.29 -14.37 1.48
N ALA A 55 4.56 -13.76 2.62
CA ALA A 55 4.88 -12.35 2.72
C ALA A 55 6.16 -11.95 1.98
N SER A 56 7.10 -12.87 1.79
CA SER A 56 8.35 -12.66 1.06
C SER A 56 8.37 -13.31 -0.33
N GLU A 57 7.27 -13.95 -0.75
CA GLU A 57 7.16 -14.46 -2.12
C GLU A 57 6.90 -13.32 -3.10
N GLN A 58 7.49 -13.43 -4.29
CA GLN A 58 7.25 -12.47 -5.36
C GLN A 58 5.92 -12.71 -6.07
N PHE A 59 5.21 -11.62 -6.29
CA PHE A 59 3.99 -11.53 -7.07
C PHE A 59 4.19 -10.55 -8.23
N ALA A 60 3.41 -10.69 -9.29
CA ALA A 60 3.29 -9.65 -10.30
C ALA A 60 2.80 -8.37 -9.62
N ALA A 61 3.58 -7.30 -9.73
CA ALA A 61 3.30 -6.06 -9.01
C ALA A 61 2.04 -5.36 -9.53
N ALA A 62 1.67 -5.58 -10.80
CA ALA A 62 0.63 -4.81 -11.45
C ALA A 62 0.79 -3.30 -11.14
N SER A 63 -0.30 -2.59 -10.85
CA SER A 63 -0.25 -1.17 -10.49
C SER A 63 0.18 -0.87 -9.05
N ILE A 64 0.41 -1.88 -8.21
CA ILE A 64 0.97 -1.68 -6.85
C ILE A 64 2.39 -1.07 -6.92
N ILE A 65 3.15 -1.33 -8.00
CA ILE A 65 4.49 -0.75 -8.22
C ILE A 65 4.47 0.79 -8.35
N LYS A 66 3.30 1.41 -8.55
CA LYS A 66 3.13 2.87 -8.59
C LYS A 66 3.42 3.54 -7.24
N LEU A 67 3.31 2.80 -6.14
CA LEU A 67 3.66 3.29 -4.79
C LEU A 67 5.15 3.70 -4.66
N PRO A 68 6.13 2.88 -4.98
CA PRO A 68 7.53 3.34 -4.97
C PRO A 68 7.87 4.36 -6.06
N ILE A 69 7.13 4.42 -7.19
CA ILE A 69 7.27 5.52 -8.15
C ILE A 69 6.83 6.82 -7.48
N MET A 70 5.68 6.86 -6.81
CA MET A 70 5.21 7.99 -6.02
C MET A 70 6.28 8.44 -5.00
N LEU A 71 6.85 7.51 -4.23
CA LEU A 71 7.92 7.84 -3.28
C LEU A 71 9.12 8.50 -3.96
N THR A 72 9.49 8.04 -5.17
CA THR A 72 10.60 8.63 -5.94
C THR A 72 10.31 10.08 -6.29
N VAL A 73 9.09 10.40 -6.71
CA VAL A 73 8.67 11.77 -7.05
C VAL A 73 8.72 12.66 -5.80
N TYR A 74 8.13 12.25 -4.69
CA TYR A 74 8.14 13.03 -3.44
C TYR A 74 9.56 13.27 -2.91
N ARG A 75 10.45 12.30 -3.03
CA ARG A 75 11.87 12.49 -2.71
C ARG A 75 12.57 13.47 -3.66
N ALA A 76 12.15 13.57 -4.92
CA ALA A 76 12.65 14.57 -5.84
C ALA A 76 12.17 15.98 -5.46
N TYR A 77 10.91 16.11 -4.99
CA TYR A 77 10.40 17.37 -4.43
C TYR A 77 11.22 17.83 -3.20
N GLU A 78 11.51 16.92 -2.27
CA GLU A 78 12.35 17.24 -1.10
C GLU A 78 13.76 17.72 -1.47
N ARG A 79 14.36 17.06 -2.46
CA ARG A 79 15.69 17.47 -2.98
C ARG A 79 15.65 18.72 -3.85
N LYS A 80 14.45 19.28 -4.12
CA LYS A 80 14.24 20.40 -5.03
C LYS A 80 14.77 20.13 -6.45
N THR A 81 14.81 18.86 -6.86
CA THR A 81 15.16 18.45 -8.23
C THR A 81 13.95 18.34 -9.14
N ALA A 82 12.76 18.44 -8.59
CA ALA A 82 11.48 18.56 -9.28
C ALA A 82 10.48 19.32 -8.40
N THR A 83 9.44 19.85 -9.02
CA THR A 83 8.28 20.45 -8.35
C THR A 83 6.98 19.91 -8.96
N PRO A 84 5.83 19.99 -8.26
CA PRO A 84 4.54 19.58 -8.85
C PRO A 84 4.18 20.34 -10.13
N ASN A 85 4.68 21.56 -10.31
CA ASN A 85 4.39 22.43 -11.45
C ASN A 85 5.38 22.27 -12.63
N ASP A 86 6.43 21.47 -12.45
CA ASP A 86 7.34 21.16 -13.57
C ASP A 86 6.63 20.25 -14.56
N TYR A 87 6.95 20.43 -15.84
CA TYR A 87 6.28 19.72 -16.93
C TYR A 87 7.11 18.56 -17.46
N VAL A 88 6.47 17.44 -17.67
CA VAL A 88 7.00 16.29 -18.40
C VAL A 88 6.39 16.28 -19.80
N THR A 89 7.22 16.07 -20.82
CA THR A 89 6.76 15.84 -22.20
C THR A 89 6.56 14.34 -22.40
N LEU A 90 5.37 13.94 -22.86
CA LEU A 90 5.06 12.55 -23.19
C LEU A 90 5.89 12.08 -24.37
N LEU A 91 6.57 10.96 -24.23
CA LEU A 91 7.31 10.30 -25.28
C LEU A 91 6.41 9.30 -26.03
N PRO A 92 6.77 8.89 -27.28
CA PRO A 92 6.00 7.86 -27.98
C PRO A 92 5.83 6.55 -27.19
N GLY A 93 6.85 6.13 -26.43
CA GLY A 93 6.83 4.93 -25.59
C GLY A 93 6.01 5.04 -24.30
N ASP A 94 5.51 6.24 -23.95
CA ASP A 94 4.65 6.44 -22.79
C ASP A 94 3.18 6.16 -23.12
N ILE A 95 2.80 6.26 -24.42
CA ILE A 95 1.43 6.11 -24.88
C ILE A 95 1.02 4.65 -24.83
N THR A 96 -0.06 4.37 -24.11
CA THR A 96 -0.51 3.00 -23.85
C THR A 96 -1.97 2.96 -23.41
N GLU A 97 -2.55 1.77 -23.36
CA GLU A 97 -3.88 1.51 -22.82
C GLU A 97 -3.92 1.60 -21.28
N GLY A 98 -5.12 1.60 -20.70
CA GLY A 98 -5.32 1.66 -19.27
C GLY A 98 -4.97 3.04 -18.68
N ALA A 99 -5.32 4.09 -19.39
CA ALA A 99 -5.10 5.48 -19.02
C ALA A 99 -6.44 6.25 -18.96
N PRO A 100 -7.22 6.11 -17.87
CA PRO A 100 -8.56 6.69 -17.79
C PRO A 100 -8.58 8.22 -17.79
N ILE A 101 -7.48 8.87 -17.44
CA ILE A 101 -7.35 10.34 -17.41
C ILE A 101 -6.61 10.85 -18.65
N LEU A 102 -5.53 10.20 -19.05
CA LEU A 102 -4.70 10.61 -20.18
C LEU A 102 -4.96 9.81 -21.47
N GLY A 103 -6.08 9.07 -21.56
CA GLY A 103 -6.37 8.17 -22.68
C GLY A 103 -6.37 8.83 -24.07
N ASP A 104 -6.75 10.11 -24.14
CA ASP A 104 -6.74 10.92 -25.36
C ASP A 104 -5.41 11.69 -25.58
N ALA A 105 -4.45 11.52 -24.67
CA ALA A 105 -3.16 12.21 -24.79
C ALA A 105 -2.29 11.57 -25.88
N HIS A 106 -1.42 12.39 -26.48
CA HIS A 106 -0.50 11.96 -27.51
C HIS A 106 0.93 12.43 -27.23
N SER A 107 1.89 11.78 -27.85
CA SER A 107 3.31 12.15 -27.77
C SER A 107 3.53 13.63 -28.11
N GLY A 108 4.43 14.26 -27.36
CA GLY A 108 4.74 15.68 -27.47
C GLY A 108 3.89 16.60 -26.58
N GLN A 109 2.77 16.13 -26.05
CA GLN A 109 2.02 16.89 -25.03
C GLN A 109 2.82 17.01 -23.72
N ARG A 110 2.56 18.09 -22.98
CA ARG A 110 3.25 18.39 -21.73
C ARG A 110 2.25 18.40 -20.57
N TRP A 111 2.59 17.67 -19.50
CA TRP A 111 1.75 17.55 -18.32
C TRP A 111 2.52 17.87 -17.05
N PRO A 112 1.91 18.59 -16.07
CA PRO A 112 2.54 18.86 -14.78
C PRO A 112 2.82 17.55 -14.03
N ILE A 113 3.96 17.45 -13.34
CA ILE A 113 4.32 16.26 -12.55
C ILE A 113 3.24 15.97 -11.49
N GLY A 114 2.70 16.99 -10.83
CA GLY A 114 1.63 16.82 -9.84
C GLY A 114 0.40 16.15 -10.42
N THR A 115 -0.06 16.56 -11.60
CA THR A 115 -1.19 15.95 -12.32
C THR A 115 -0.89 14.50 -12.70
N LEU A 116 0.33 14.22 -13.18
CA LEU A 116 0.73 12.83 -13.52
C LEU A 116 0.75 11.93 -12.27
N VAL A 117 1.24 12.40 -11.14
CA VAL A 117 1.25 11.65 -9.88
C VAL A 117 -0.17 11.38 -9.39
N GLU A 118 -1.06 12.37 -9.48
CA GLU A 118 -2.46 12.23 -9.12
C GLU A 118 -3.16 11.19 -10.01
N ALA A 119 -3.06 11.31 -11.33
CA ALA A 119 -3.62 10.36 -12.28
C ALA A 119 -3.07 8.94 -12.06
N MET A 120 -1.76 8.81 -11.82
CA MET A 120 -1.11 7.53 -11.55
C MET A 120 -1.65 6.84 -10.29
N ILE A 121 -1.85 7.57 -9.20
CA ILE A 121 -2.25 6.98 -7.91
C ILE A 121 -3.76 6.84 -7.80
N GLN A 122 -4.53 7.88 -8.07
CA GLN A 122 -5.97 7.87 -7.85
C GLN A 122 -6.75 7.09 -8.91
N TYR A 123 -6.31 7.16 -10.16
CA TYR A 123 -6.97 6.54 -11.32
C TYR A 123 -6.17 5.39 -11.92
N SER A 124 -5.00 5.11 -11.36
CA SER A 124 -4.12 4.07 -11.90
C SER A 124 -3.71 4.27 -13.36
N ASP A 125 -3.61 5.52 -13.84
CA ASP A 125 -3.32 5.87 -15.22
C ASP A 125 -1.94 5.38 -15.66
N ASN A 126 -1.90 4.60 -16.75
CA ASN A 126 -0.66 3.98 -17.25
C ASN A 126 0.20 4.96 -18.05
N ILE A 127 -0.40 5.90 -18.81
CA ILE A 127 0.37 6.93 -19.54
C ILE A 127 1.07 7.84 -18.53
N ALA A 128 0.37 8.31 -17.50
CA ALA A 128 0.95 9.10 -16.44
C ALA A 128 2.10 8.35 -15.73
N SER A 129 1.92 7.04 -15.49
CA SER A 129 2.95 6.19 -14.88
C SER A 129 4.19 6.08 -15.77
N ASN A 130 4.01 5.81 -17.07
CA ASN A 130 5.08 5.68 -18.04
C ASN A 130 5.86 6.99 -18.18
N ALA A 131 5.15 8.13 -18.27
CA ALA A 131 5.76 9.44 -18.33
C ALA A 131 6.66 9.73 -17.13
N LEU A 132 6.21 9.37 -15.91
CA LEU A 132 7.01 9.50 -14.69
C LEU A 132 8.20 8.53 -14.68
N ILE A 133 8.03 7.30 -15.17
CA ILE A 133 9.14 6.33 -15.31
C ILE A 133 10.17 6.85 -16.31
N SER A 134 9.74 7.35 -17.47
CA SER A 134 10.62 7.92 -18.49
C SER A 134 11.37 9.15 -17.96
N HIS A 135 10.70 10.01 -17.19
CA HIS A 135 11.29 11.23 -16.64
C HIS A 135 12.32 10.97 -15.54
N PHE A 136 11.98 10.13 -14.56
CA PHE A 136 12.88 9.84 -13.41
C PHE A 136 13.87 8.72 -13.69
N GLY A 137 13.55 7.81 -14.59
CA GLY A 137 14.37 6.69 -15.01
C GLY A 137 14.28 5.47 -14.07
N PHE A 138 14.38 4.27 -14.67
CA PHE A 138 14.35 2.99 -13.94
C PHE A 138 15.42 2.91 -12.85
N THR A 139 16.61 3.45 -13.11
CA THR A 139 17.74 3.42 -12.15
C THR A 139 17.40 4.16 -10.87
N ALA A 140 16.85 5.36 -10.95
CA ALA A 140 16.51 6.17 -9.78
C ALA A 140 15.33 5.57 -9.00
N ILE A 141 14.31 5.06 -9.70
CA ILE A 141 13.16 4.41 -9.08
C ILE A 141 13.62 3.13 -8.35
N ASN A 142 14.42 2.28 -8.99
CA ASN A 142 14.94 1.07 -8.33
C ASN A 142 15.94 1.39 -7.21
N ALA A 143 16.67 2.50 -7.25
CA ALA A 143 17.45 2.97 -6.12
C ALA A 143 16.57 3.37 -4.93
N THR A 144 15.44 4.04 -5.21
CA THR A 144 14.42 4.37 -4.19
C THR A 144 13.84 3.09 -3.57
N ILE A 145 13.45 2.10 -4.39
CA ILE A 145 12.96 0.79 -3.95
C ILE A 145 13.96 0.16 -2.96
N ARG A 146 15.21 0.02 -3.36
CA ARG A 146 16.26 -0.58 -2.49
C ARG A 146 16.47 0.21 -1.20
N SER A 147 16.54 1.54 -1.28
CA SER A 147 16.77 2.39 -0.11
C SER A 147 15.59 2.41 0.86
N ALA A 148 14.39 2.03 0.42
CA ALA A 148 13.21 1.83 1.25
C ALA A 148 13.13 0.42 1.86
N GLY A 149 14.16 -0.44 1.66
CA GLY A 149 14.20 -1.81 2.19
C GLY A 149 13.37 -2.83 1.42
N MET A 150 12.91 -2.51 0.21
CA MET A 150 12.06 -3.35 -0.63
C MET A 150 12.92 -4.30 -1.49
N THR A 151 13.45 -5.36 -0.88
CA THR A 151 14.47 -6.23 -1.51
C THR A 151 13.92 -7.21 -2.54
N GLY A 152 12.63 -7.52 -2.49
CA GLY A 152 11.93 -8.40 -3.43
C GLY A 152 11.19 -7.64 -4.54
N THR A 153 11.33 -6.31 -4.60
CA THR A 153 10.60 -5.45 -5.54
C THR A 153 11.52 -4.96 -6.66
N LEU A 154 11.01 -5.02 -7.90
CA LEU A 154 11.73 -4.56 -9.09
C LEU A 154 10.77 -3.91 -10.09
N LEU A 155 11.08 -2.69 -10.51
CA LEU A 155 10.50 -2.05 -11.68
C LEU A 155 11.43 -2.30 -12.88
N ALA A 156 11.02 -3.11 -13.85
CA ALA A 156 11.86 -3.51 -14.98
C ALA A 156 11.33 -3.06 -16.35
N ARG A 157 10.07 -2.62 -16.43
CA ARG A 157 9.47 -2.19 -17.70
C ARG A 157 8.37 -1.13 -17.49
N HIS A 158 8.02 -0.44 -18.58
CA HIS A 158 6.82 0.39 -18.65
C HIS A 158 5.53 -0.46 -18.57
N PHE A 159 4.38 0.20 -18.35
CA PHE A 159 3.06 -0.43 -18.33
C PHE A 159 2.59 -0.72 -19.77
N ALA A 160 1.79 -1.78 -19.91
CA ALA A 160 1.12 -2.20 -21.16
C ALA A 160 2.03 -2.37 -22.39
N GLY A 161 3.33 -2.56 -22.21
CA GLY A 161 4.22 -2.99 -23.28
C GLY A 161 4.06 -4.50 -23.54
N GLU A 162 4.33 -4.96 -24.77
CA GLU A 162 4.45 -6.39 -25.06
C GLU A 162 5.45 -7.04 -24.11
N VAL A 163 5.05 -8.16 -23.53
CA VAL A 163 5.97 -9.00 -22.76
C VAL A 163 6.72 -9.88 -23.76
N PRO A 164 8.05 -9.77 -23.90
CA PRO A 164 8.79 -10.63 -24.81
C PRO A 164 8.49 -12.11 -24.52
N PRO A 165 8.38 -12.95 -25.56
CA PRO A 165 8.16 -14.38 -25.39
C PRO A 165 9.16 -15.00 -24.40
N GLY A 166 8.68 -15.83 -23.48
CA GLY A 166 9.51 -16.49 -22.46
C GLY A 166 9.86 -15.63 -21.22
N ARG A 167 9.51 -14.34 -21.19
CA ARG A 167 9.63 -13.51 -19.98
C ARG A 167 8.27 -13.32 -19.35
N ARG A 168 8.10 -13.80 -18.10
CA ARG A 168 6.95 -13.47 -17.26
C ARG A 168 7.05 -12.00 -16.82
N ASN A 169 5.95 -11.44 -16.33
CA ASN A 169 5.87 -10.07 -15.88
C ASN A 169 7.10 -9.67 -15.04
N LEU A 170 7.87 -8.67 -15.53
CA LEU A 170 9.14 -8.28 -14.92
C LEU A 170 8.96 -7.28 -13.76
N ASN A 171 7.81 -6.60 -13.67
CA ASN A 171 7.50 -5.75 -12.52
C ASN A 171 6.96 -6.66 -11.42
N VAL A 172 7.76 -6.84 -10.38
CA VAL A 172 7.43 -7.75 -9.26
C VAL A 172 7.53 -7.02 -7.93
N THR A 173 6.81 -7.53 -6.95
CA THR A 173 6.88 -7.07 -5.56
C THR A 173 6.54 -8.21 -4.59
N THR A 174 6.67 -7.95 -3.29
CA THR A 174 6.22 -8.88 -2.24
C THR A 174 5.22 -8.18 -1.31
N PRO A 175 4.31 -8.92 -0.66
CA PRO A 175 3.41 -8.34 0.35
C PRO A 175 4.17 -7.59 1.45
N ARG A 176 5.31 -8.15 1.88
CA ARG A 176 6.17 -7.55 2.91
C ARG A 176 6.76 -6.22 2.44
N ASP A 177 7.29 -6.15 1.23
CA ASP A 177 7.95 -4.94 0.73
C ASP A 177 6.96 -3.77 0.66
N ILE A 178 5.77 -4.02 0.12
CA ILE A 178 4.71 -3.02 0.08
C ILE A 178 4.24 -2.65 1.49
N GLY A 179 4.09 -3.65 2.36
CA GLY A 179 3.73 -3.42 3.76
C GLY A 179 4.76 -2.58 4.51
N VAL A 180 6.06 -2.83 4.30
CA VAL A 180 7.15 -2.02 4.87
C VAL A 180 7.12 -0.60 4.35
N LEU A 181 6.87 -0.41 3.05
CA LEU A 181 6.75 0.92 2.45
C LEU A 181 5.58 1.70 3.06
N LEU A 182 4.39 1.11 3.08
CA LEU A 182 3.18 1.77 3.62
C LEU A 182 3.32 2.05 5.12
N TYR A 183 3.89 1.11 5.88
CA TYR A 183 4.21 1.31 7.30
C TYR A 183 5.14 2.53 7.51
N ALA A 184 6.20 2.63 6.72
CA ALA A 184 7.12 3.75 6.84
C ALA A 184 6.48 5.09 6.42
N ILE A 185 5.60 5.09 5.41
CA ILE A 185 4.84 6.28 4.99
C ILE A 185 3.90 6.71 6.11
N GLU A 186 3.05 5.79 6.63
CA GLU A 186 2.09 6.13 7.68
C GLU A 186 2.78 6.54 8.97
N ARG A 187 3.83 5.83 9.36
CA ARG A 187 4.61 6.19 10.53
C ARG A 187 5.22 7.60 10.44
N GLY A 188 5.74 7.95 9.26
CA GLY A 188 6.24 9.30 8.99
C GLY A 188 5.14 10.36 9.06
N ALA A 189 3.97 10.04 8.52
CA ALA A 189 2.81 10.93 8.52
C ALA A 189 2.18 11.11 9.91
N HIS A 190 2.01 10.00 10.65
CA HIS A 190 1.37 9.93 11.94
C HIS A 190 2.27 10.45 13.08
N GLU A 191 3.48 9.88 13.23
CA GLU A 191 4.40 10.21 14.31
C GLU A 191 5.17 11.53 14.05
N GLY A 192 5.13 12.06 12.84
CA GLY A 192 5.82 13.29 12.48
C GLY A 192 7.35 13.17 12.45
N ILE A 193 7.88 11.97 12.26
CA ILE A 193 9.32 11.68 12.18
C ILE A 193 9.75 11.34 10.75
N PRO A 194 10.97 11.69 10.35
CA PRO A 194 11.50 11.25 9.05
C PRO A 194 11.65 9.72 9.00
N THR A 195 11.12 9.12 7.93
CA THR A 195 11.23 7.69 7.65
C THR A 195 11.78 7.47 6.24
N VAL A 196 10.93 7.02 5.29
CA VAL A 196 11.31 6.91 3.87
C VAL A 196 11.31 8.28 3.18
N ALA A 197 10.64 9.27 3.75
CA ALA A 197 10.55 10.66 3.32
C ALA A 197 10.33 11.57 4.54
N SER A 198 10.24 12.89 4.34
CA SER A 198 9.87 13.82 5.39
C SER A 198 8.42 13.59 5.86
N PRO A 199 8.07 13.98 7.10
CA PRO A 199 6.69 13.89 7.59
C PRO A 199 5.67 14.60 6.69
N ALA A 200 6.05 15.72 6.09
CA ALA A 200 5.18 16.46 5.17
C ALA A 200 4.91 15.67 3.89
N SER A 201 5.96 15.09 3.28
CA SER A 201 5.82 14.22 2.11
C SER A 201 5.04 12.95 2.42
N CYS A 202 5.27 12.34 3.58
CA CYS A 202 4.50 11.17 4.02
C CYS A 202 3.00 11.49 4.14
N ARG A 203 2.64 12.59 4.81
CA ARG A 203 1.23 13.05 4.88
C ARG A 203 0.65 13.32 3.50
N ALA A 204 1.39 13.97 2.61
CA ALA A 204 0.92 14.26 1.26
C ALA A 204 0.69 12.97 0.44
N MET A 205 1.56 11.95 0.58
CA MET A 205 1.37 10.65 -0.07
C MET A 205 0.13 9.93 0.46
N VAL A 206 -0.12 9.93 1.77
CA VAL A 206 -1.34 9.35 2.36
C VAL A 206 -2.59 10.08 1.86
N GLN A 207 -2.59 11.43 1.87
CA GLN A 207 -3.70 12.22 1.34
C GLN A 207 -3.98 11.93 -0.15
N LEU A 208 -2.93 11.77 -0.94
CA LEU A 208 -3.07 11.39 -2.35
C LEU A 208 -3.73 10.01 -2.51
N MET A 209 -3.32 9.04 -1.70
CA MET A 209 -3.88 7.68 -1.72
C MET A 209 -5.33 7.61 -1.21
N LEU A 210 -5.75 8.51 -0.30
CA LEU A 210 -7.16 8.65 0.12
C LEU A 210 -8.08 9.01 -1.05
N GLY A 211 -7.56 9.64 -2.09
CA GLY A 211 -8.28 9.97 -3.32
C GLY A 211 -8.47 8.81 -4.29
N GLN A 212 -8.04 7.57 -3.96
CA GLN A 212 -8.17 6.39 -4.82
C GLN A 212 -9.64 6.16 -5.22
N GLN A 213 -9.89 5.95 -6.52
CA GLN A 213 -11.23 5.79 -7.08
C GLN A 213 -11.74 4.34 -7.07
N TYR A 214 -10.84 3.36 -7.09
CA TYR A 214 -11.17 1.93 -7.07
C TYR A 214 -11.31 1.44 -5.65
N ARG A 215 -12.55 1.11 -5.24
CA ARG A 215 -12.92 0.86 -3.83
C ARG A 215 -13.53 -0.54 -3.60
N GLU A 216 -13.42 -1.44 -4.59
CA GLU A 216 -14.14 -2.72 -4.62
C GLU A 216 -13.47 -3.83 -3.81
N MET A 217 -12.21 -3.63 -3.37
CA MET A 217 -11.43 -4.65 -2.65
C MET A 217 -11.33 -4.34 -1.15
N ILE A 218 -10.16 -3.96 -0.63
CA ILE A 218 -10.00 -3.68 0.82
C ILE A 218 -11.04 -2.68 1.33
N PRO A 219 -11.30 -1.55 0.63
CA PRO A 219 -12.32 -0.61 1.11
C PRO A 219 -13.74 -1.16 1.19
N ALA A 220 -14.10 -2.15 0.36
CA ALA A 220 -15.42 -2.78 0.42
C ALA A 220 -15.60 -3.69 1.64
N GLY A 221 -14.49 -4.19 2.22
CA GLY A 221 -14.49 -5.06 3.39
C GLY A 221 -14.43 -4.33 4.74
N VAL A 222 -14.19 -3.02 4.74
CA VAL A 222 -14.05 -2.20 5.95
C VAL A 222 -15.28 -1.28 6.08
N PRO A 223 -15.75 -0.92 7.30
CA PRO A 223 -16.89 -0.03 7.47
C PRO A 223 -16.73 1.29 6.71
N ARG A 224 -17.80 1.75 6.03
CA ARG A 224 -17.76 2.90 5.11
C ARG A 224 -17.28 4.22 5.71
N HIS A 225 -17.38 4.38 7.02
CA HIS A 225 -16.94 5.59 7.72
C HIS A 225 -15.44 5.61 7.99
N VAL A 226 -14.75 4.47 7.85
CA VAL A 226 -13.30 4.36 8.04
C VAL A 226 -12.59 4.84 6.78
N PRO A 227 -11.72 5.86 6.86
CA PRO A 227 -10.92 6.30 5.73
C PRO A 227 -9.91 5.22 5.32
N ILE A 228 -9.70 5.05 4.02
CA ILE A 228 -8.75 4.07 3.50
C ILE A 228 -7.91 4.69 2.41
N ALA A 229 -6.62 4.77 2.64
CA ALA A 229 -5.62 5.17 1.66
C ALA A 229 -5.08 3.91 0.97
N ASN A 230 -5.55 3.62 -0.25
CA ASN A 230 -5.21 2.37 -0.93
C ASN A 230 -4.65 2.57 -2.34
N LYS A 231 -4.05 1.50 -2.86
CA LYS A 231 -3.67 1.35 -4.26
C LYS A 231 -3.98 -0.04 -4.73
N THR A 232 -4.80 -0.13 -5.78
CA THR A 232 -5.15 -1.38 -6.45
C THR A 232 -4.13 -1.78 -7.51
N GLY A 233 -4.13 -3.06 -7.87
CA GLY A 233 -3.31 -3.59 -8.95
C GLY A 233 -3.99 -4.77 -9.64
N GLU A 234 -4.19 -4.68 -10.97
CA GLU A 234 -4.95 -5.65 -11.74
C GLU A 234 -4.20 -6.08 -12.99
N LEU A 235 -4.28 -7.37 -13.30
CA LEU A 235 -3.91 -8.01 -14.56
C LEU A 235 -4.95 -9.10 -14.85
N ASP A 236 -4.82 -9.81 -15.95
CA ASP A 236 -5.79 -10.83 -16.35
C ASP A 236 -6.12 -11.84 -15.24
N THR A 237 -5.09 -12.32 -14.52
CA THR A 237 -5.22 -13.30 -13.43
C THR A 237 -4.81 -12.77 -12.06
N VAL A 238 -4.80 -11.43 -11.89
CA VAL A 238 -4.34 -10.76 -10.67
C VAL A 238 -5.36 -9.72 -10.23
N ARG A 239 -5.72 -9.75 -8.94
CA ARG A 239 -6.43 -8.69 -8.22
C ARG A 239 -5.70 -8.45 -6.91
N SER A 240 -5.16 -7.27 -6.74
CA SER A 240 -4.34 -6.94 -5.58
C SER A 240 -4.73 -5.59 -5.03
N ASP A 241 -4.64 -5.43 -3.72
CA ASP A 241 -4.86 -4.14 -3.07
C ASP A 241 -3.91 -3.98 -1.88
N ALA A 242 -3.45 -2.76 -1.66
CA ALA A 242 -2.55 -2.40 -0.57
C ALA A 242 -3.02 -1.10 0.07
N ALA A 243 -3.25 -1.12 1.37
CA ALA A 243 -3.91 -0.04 2.08
C ALA A 243 -3.26 0.32 3.41
N ILE A 244 -3.38 1.60 3.76
CA ILE A 244 -3.35 2.12 5.10
C ILE A 244 -4.80 2.31 5.51
N VAL A 245 -5.26 1.56 6.51
CA VAL A 245 -6.62 1.62 7.01
C VAL A 245 -6.66 2.56 8.21
N ASP A 246 -7.63 3.46 8.21
CA ASP A 246 -7.84 4.51 9.20
C ASP A 246 -6.61 5.39 9.43
N PRO A 247 -5.98 5.93 8.34
CA PRO A 247 -4.78 6.74 8.47
C PRO A 247 -5.06 7.96 9.35
N PHE A 248 -4.04 8.37 10.11
CA PHE A 248 -4.07 9.48 11.08
C PHE A 248 -4.97 9.26 12.30
N SER A 249 -5.61 8.10 12.48
CA SER A 249 -6.29 7.72 13.72
C SER A 249 -5.29 7.32 14.82
N GLU A 250 -5.76 6.96 15.99
CA GLU A 250 -4.89 6.45 17.08
C GLU A 250 -4.32 5.07 16.72
N ASP A 251 -5.07 4.23 16.01
CA ASP A 251 -4.74 2.83 15.73
C ASP A 251 -4.80 2.45 14.23
N PRO A 252 -4.05 3.14 13.35
CA PRO A 252 -4.02 2.79 11.94
C PRO A 252 -3.30 1.45 11.73
N TYR A 253 -3.70 0.74 10.69
CA TYR A 253 -3.01 -0.49 10.31
C TYR A 253 -2.76 -0.60 8.81
N ILE A 254 -1.78 -1.41 8.46
CA ILE A 254 -1.38 -1.71 7.09
C ILE A 254 -1.94 -3.06 6.70
N LEU A 255 -2.60 -3.13 5.55
CA LEU A 255 -3.08 -4.38 4.95
C LEU A 255 -2.67 -4.46 3.49
N VAL A 256 -1.98 -5.54 3.13
CA VAL A 256 -1.55 -5.83 1.76
C VAL A 256 -2.04 -7.21 1.37
N LEU A 257 -2.81 -7.27 0.29
CA LEU A 257 -3.35 -8.49 -0.30
C LEU A 257 -2.89 -8.55 -1.76
N LEU A 258 -1.92 -9.42 -2.07
CA LEU A 258 -1.44 -9.64 -3.43
C LEU A 258 -1.89 -11.01 -3.91
N THR A 259 -2.35 -11.09 -5.15
CA THR A 259 -2.83 -12.36 -5.72
C THR A 259 -2.12 -12.74 -7.00
N ARG A 260 -2.17 -14.01 -7.35
CA ARG A 260 -1.79 -14.55 -8.66
C ARG A 260 -2.57 -15.81 -8.99
N ASP A 261 -2.54 -16.20 -10.24
CA ASP A 261 -3.12 -17.44 -10.75
C ASP A 261 -4.63 -17.56 -10.41
N LEU A 262 -5.36 -16.44 -10.49
CA LEU A 262 -6.80 -16.43 -10.30
C LEU A 262 -7.49 -17.12 -11.47
N GLU A 263 -8.28 -18.15 -11.18
CA GLU A 263 -9.08 -18.85 -12.19
C GLU A 263 -10.29 -18.00 -12.64
N TYR A 264 -10.92 -17.31 -11.65
CA TYR A 264 -12.07 -16.42 -11.88
C TYR A 264 -11.80 -15.04 -11.27
N PRO A 265 -11.06 -14.15 -11.97
CA PRO A 265 -10.65 -12.86 -11.41
C PRO A 265 -11.79 -11.95 -10.95
N GLY A 266 -12.98 -12.07 -11.55
CA GLY A 266 -14.18 -11.32 -11.16
C GLY A 266 -14.67 -11.67 -9.73
N LEU A 267 -14.51 -12.90 -9.28
CA LEU A 267 -14.90 -13.33 -7.92
C LEU A 267 -13.91 -12.86 -6.85
N ALA A 268 -12.67 -12.56 -7.24
CA ALA A 268 -11.63 -12.19 -6.29
C ALA A 268 -11.86 -10.83 -5.61
N TYR A 269 -12.69 -9.95 -6.17
CA TYR A 269 -13.07 -8.68 -5.52
C TYR A 269 -13.79 -8.96 -4.20
N ASP A 270 -14.83 -9.79 -4.24
CA ASP A 270 -15.63 -10.15 -3.06
C ASP A 270 -14.80 -10.95 -2.04
N GLU A 271 -13.93 -11.84 -2.51
CA GLU A 271 -13.05 -12.61 -1.64
C GLU A 271 -12.02 -11.70 -0.94
N ILE A 272 -11.41 -10.75 -1.63
CA ILE A 272 -10.48 -9.77 -1.04
C ILE A 272 -11.22 -8.88 -0.04
N ALA A 273 -12.44 -8.43 -0.35
CA ALA A 273 -13.27 -7.68 0.57
C ALA A 273 -13.62 -8.50 1.81
N ALA A 274 -13.96 -9.79 1.66
CA ALA A 274 -14.22 -10.69 2.77
C ALA A 274 -12.98 -10.91 3.66
N PHE A 275 -11.79 -11.03 3.08
CA PHE A 275 -10.53 -11.06 3.83
C PHE A 275 -10.33 -9.78 4.63
N ALA A 276 -10.47 -8.62 3.99
CA ALA A 276 -10.34 -7.32 4.64
C ALA A 276 -11.31 -7.19 5.81
N HIS A 277 -12.58 -7.57 5.62
CA HIS A 277 -13.59 -7.56 6.68
C HIS A 277 -13.21 -8.42 7.90
N ARG A 278 -12.73 -9.63 7.68
CA ARG A 278 -12.34 -10.53 8.78
C ARG A 278 -11.11 -10.04 9.53
N ILE A 279 -10.14 -9.47 8.83
CA ILE A 279 -8.94 -8.89 9.43
C ILE A 279 -9.32 -7.65 10.24
N ASP A 280 -10.10 -6.72 9.67
CA ASP A 280 -10.60 -5.53 10.35
C ASP A 280 -11.37 -5.88 11.63
N ALA A 281 -12.34 -6.79 11.53
CA ALA A 281 -13.11 -7.26 12.68
C ALA A 281 -12.27 -7.90 13.79
N ALA A 282 -11.15 -8.51 13.45
CA ALA A 282 -10.24 -9.09 14.43
C ALA A 282 -9.37 -8.02 15.10
N ILE A 283 -8.87 -7.02 14.36
CA ILE A 283 -8.10 -5.89 14.89
C ILE A 283 -8.96 -5.08 15.86
N VAL A 284 -10.16 -4.67 15.45
CA VAL A 284 -11.10 -3.91 16.30
C VAL A 284 -11.47 -4.64 17.59
N ARG A 285 -11.44 -5.98 17.63
CA ARG A 285 -11.66 -6.77 18.86
C ARG A 285 -10.43 -6.85 19.76
N MET A 286 -9.25 -6.64 19.24
CA MET A 286 -8.01 -6.65 20.03
C MET A 286 -7.87 -5.37 20.86
N ASP A 287 -8.47 -4.27 20.42
CA ASP A 287 -8.41 -2.94 21.04
C ASP A 287 -9.51 -2.71 22.08
N ARG A 288 -10.43 -3.69 22.29
CA ARG A 288 -11.49 -3.69 23.31
C ARG A 288 -11.22 -4.71 24.41
#